data_a316b10826d9bfa9cce334f472d17cb8
#
_entry.id   a316b10826d9bfa9cce334f472d17cb8
#
_cell.length_a   1.000
_cell.length_b   1.000
_cell.length_c   1.000
_cell.angle_alpha   90.00
_cell.angle_beta   90.00
_cell.angle_gamma   90.00
#
_symmetry.space_group_name_H-M   'P 1'
#
loop_
_entity.id
_entity.type
_entity.pdbx_description
1 polymer ?
#
loop_
_entity_poly.entity_id
_entity_poly.type
_entity_poly.pdbx_seq_one_letter_code
_entity_poly.pdbx_strand_id
1 'polypeptide(L)'
;MTKKHQSGRSKLNMKGPHRRAVLRNQMIHLIKYGSLKTTKARVKEVQRLIEKLVTVARVGYDFNTIRRLKEELPYDFEAVQKLIKEIAPQYIDRPGGYTRVILLGQRASDTAPIARLEWV
;
A
#
# COMPACT_ATOMS: atom_id res chain seq x y z
N MET A 1 9.16 0.84 30.12
CA MET A 1 8.94 0.71 29.42
C MET A 1 8.31 1.19 28.63
N THR A 2 8.19 1.40 28.16
CA THR A 2 7.70 1.73 27.44
C THR A 2 6.95 1.63 26.60
N LYS A 3 6.44 1.90 26.08
CA LYS A 3 5.45 1.86 25.48
C LYS A 3 5.43 2.58 24.27
N LYS A 4 6.42 2.98 23.69
CA LYS A 4 6.52 3.62 22.46
C LYS A 4 5.94 2.85 21.38
N HIS A 5 5.87 1.60 21.54
CA HIS A 5 5.24 0.74 20.58
C HIS A 5 3.73 0.85 20.58
N GLN A 6 3.20 1.79 21.32
CA GLN A 6 1.77 1.98 21.42
C GLN A 6 1.16 2.59 20.17
N SER A 7 1.97 3.04 19.21
CA SER A 7 1.45 3.70 18.02
C SER A 7 0.55 2.82 17.16
N GLY A 8 0.60 1.51 17.33
CA GLY A 8 -0.18 0.60 16.51
C GLY A 8 0.34 0.40 15.11
N ARG A 9 1.47 1.01 14.77
CA ARG A 9 2.09 0.87 13.46
C ARG A 9 3.39 0.12 13.58
N SER A 10 3.60 -0.83 12.67
CA SER A 10 4.85 -1.55 12.61
C SER A 10 5.92 -0.71 11.95
N LYS A 11 7.09 -0.64 12.57
CA LYS A 11 8.22 0.06 11.99
C LYS A 11 9.10 -0.86 11.14
N LEU A 12 8.80 -2.15 11.13
CA LEU A 12 9.49 -3.13 10.30
C LEU A 12 11.00 -3.17 10.52
N ASN A 13 11.44 -2.76 11.70
CA ASN A 13 12.87 -2.68 12.06
C ASN A 13 13.67 -1.81 11.09
N MET A 14 13.06 -0.77 10.54
CA MET A 14 13.69 0.12 9.60
C MET A 14 13.59 1.56 10.08
N LYS A 15 14.59 2.37 9.72
CA LYS A 15 14.56 3.80 9.98
C LYS A 15 13.49 4.45 9.11
N GLY A 16 12.97 5.60 9.57
CA GLY A 16 11.87 6.27 8.91
C GLY A 16 12.03 6.48 7.40
N PRO A 17 13.12 7.12 6.95
CA PRO A 17 13.30 7.33 5.49
C PRO A 17 13.38 6.03 4.70
N HIS A 18 14.11 5.05 5.22
CA HIS A 18 14.21 3.76 4.55
C HIS A 18 12.85 3.05 4.49
N ARG A 19 12.12 3.06 5.60
CA ARG A 19 10.80 2.44 5.65
C ARG A 19 9.85 3.07 4.64
N ARG A 20 9.84 4.39 4.56
CA ARG A 20 8.98 5.08 3.60
C ARG A 20 9.33 4.69 2.16
N ALA A 21 10.62 4.59 1.84
CA ALA A 21 11.05 4.22 0.50
C ALA A 21 10.61 2.79 0.15
N VAL A 22 10.78 1.86 1.08
CA VAL A 22 10.37 0.46 0.85
C VAL A 22 8.86 0.36 0.66
N LEU A 23 8.09 0.99 1.52
CA LEU A 23 6.63 0.92 1.43
C LEU A 23 6.11 1.60 0.18
N ARG A 24 6.73 2.71 -0.22
CA ARG A 24 6.37 3.40 -1.45
C ARG A 24 6.59 2.51 -2.66
N ASN A 25 7.74 1.86 -2.73
CA ASN A 25 8.05 0.97 -3.84
C ASN A 25 7.08 -0.20 -3.90
N GLN A 26 6.67 -0.72 -2.76
CA GLN A 26 5.72 -1.83 -2.73
C GLN A 26 4.31 -1.40 -3.13
N MET A 27 3.90 -0.18 -2.78
CA MET A 27 2.64 0.35 -3.28
C MET A 27 2.64 0.48 -4.79
N ILE A 28 3.74 0.97 -5.35
CA ILE A 28 3.89 1.09 -6.81
C ILE A 28 3.82 -0.28 -7.45
N HIS A 29 4.47 -1.28 -6.85
CA HIS A 29 4.42 -2.65 -7.37
C HIS A 29 2.98 -3.18 -7.40
N LEU A 30 2.23 -2.96 -6.33
CA LEU A 30 0.84 -3.40 -6.28
C LEU A 30 0.01 -2.72 -7.36
N ILE A 31 0.20 -1.42 -7.56
CA ILE A 31 -0.54 -0.68 -8.58
C ILE A 31 -0.22 -1.21 -9.97
N LYS A 32 1.05 -1.44 -10.26
CA LYS A 32 1.47 -1.85 -11.59
C LYS A 32 1.13 -3.29 -11.93
N TYR A 33 1.27 -4.19 -10.98
CA TYR A 33 1.17 -5.62 -11.25
C TYR A 33 -0.07 -6.29 -10.69
N GLY A 34 -0.86 -5.57 -9.91
CA GLY A 34 -2.13 -6.10 -9.41
C GLY A 34 -2.05 -6.93 -8.15
N SER A 35 -0.87 -7.36 -7.75
CA SER A 35 -0.67 -8.11 -6.51
C SER A 35 0.73 -7.87 -5.98
N LEU A 36 0.90 -8.12 -4.68
CA LEU A 36 2.18 -7.95 -4.01
C LEU A 36 2.37 -9.11 -3.06
N LYS A 37 3.49 -9.82 -3.18
CA LYS A 37 3.83 -10.93 -2.29
C LYS A 37 5.05 -10.54 -1.48
N THR A 38 4.91 -10.52 -0.16
CA THR A 38 6.02 -10.21 0.73
C THR A 38 5.67 -10.70 2.13
N THR A 39 6.45 -10.32 3.15
CA THR A 39 6.14 -10.75 4.51
C THR A 39 4.81 -10.17 4.96
N LYS A 40 4.12 -10.90 5.83
CA LYS A 40 2.81 -10.49 6.34
C LYS A 40 2.84 -9.10 6.97
N ALA A 41 3.90 -8.80 7.71
CA ALA A 41 4.02 -7.49 8.37
C ALA A 41 4.06 -6.35 7.36
N ARG A 42 4.83 -6.52 6.27
CA ARG A 42 4.90 -5.50 5.23
C ARG A 42 3.59 -5.38 4.48
N VAL A 43 2.96 -6.52 4.18
CA VAL A 43 1.68 -6.52 3.48
C VAL A 43 0.65 -5.70 4.25
N LYS A 44 0.59 -5.86 5.56
CA LYS A 44 -0.39 -5.11 6.36
C LYS A 44 -0.12 -3.60 6.35
N GLU A 45 1.15 -3.20 6.39
CA GLU A 45 1.45 -1.78 6.32
C GLU A 45 1.15 -1.20 4.93
N VAL A 46 1.48 -1.94 3.88
CA VAL A 46 1.16 -1.50 2.52
C VAL A 46 -0.36 -1.40 2.35
N GLN A 47 -1.11 -2.37 2.85
CA GLN A 47 -2.57 -2.34 2.76
C GLN A 47 -3.14 -1.07 3.37
N ARG A 48 -2.70 -0.73 4.57
CA ARG A 48 -3.18 0.47 5.24
C ARG A 48 -2.92 1.73 4.43
N LEU A 49 -1.72 1.82 3.86
CA LEU A 49 -1.33 3.01 3.10
C LEU A 49 -2.03 3.09 1.76
N ILE A 50 -2.08 1.96 1.02
CA ILE A 50 -2.69 1.99 -0.31
C ILE A 50 -4.19 2.25 -0.26
N GLU A 51 -4.86 1.78 0.78
CA GLU A 51 -6.29 2.05 0.91
C GLU A 51 -6.58 3.52 1.12
N LYS A 52 -5.70 4.23 1.82
CA LYS A 52 -5.83 5.67 1.95
C LYS A 52 -5.68 6.36 0.59
N LEU A 53 -4.74 5.89 -0.22
CA LEU A 53 -4.52 6.47 -1.54
C LEU A 53 -5.71 6.22 -2.46
N VAL A 54 -6.33 5.05 -2.40
CA VAL A 54 -7.51 4.77 -3.21
C VAL A 54 -8.65 5.69 -2.80
N THR A 55 -8.83 5.91 -1.51
CA THR A 55 -9.89 6.81 -1.04
C THR A 55 -9.69 8.22 -1.60
N VAL A 56 -8.46 8.71 -1.65
CA VAL A 56 -8.15 10.00 -2.25
C VAL A 56 -8.40 9.95 -3.76
N ALA A 57 -7.96 8.88 -4.43
CA ALA A 57 -8.06 8.76 -5.88
C ALA A 57 -9.48 8.65 -6.38
N ARG A 58 -10.43 8.23 -5.54
CA ARG A 58 -11.82 8.08 -5.93
C ARG A 58 -12.47 9.39 -6.36
N VAL A 59 -11.93 10.51 -5.93
CA VAL A 59 -12.44 11.82 -6.35
C VAL A 59 -12.32 12.00 -7.86
N GLY A 60 -11.30 11.39 -8.46
CA GLY A 60 -11.11 11.45 -9.90
C GLY A 60 -9.89 12.25 -10.29
N TYR A 61 -9.78 12.52 -11.59
CA TYR A 61 -8.59 13.18 -12.13
C TYR A 61 -8.71 14.69 -11.91
N ASP A 62 -8.36 15.11 -10.70
CA ASP A 62 -8.46 16.49 -10.25
C ASP A 62 -7.08 16.99 -9.82
N PHE A 63 -6.84 18.28 -9.98
CA PHE A 63 -5.54 18.86 -9.67
C PHE A 63 -5.09 18.57 -8.24
N ASN A 64 -5.97 18.77 -7.28
CA ASN A 64 -5.61 18.55 -5.88
C ASN A 64 -5.38 17.07 -5.57
N THR A 65 -6.17 16.19 -6.19
CA THR A 65 -6.02 14.75 -6.05
C THR A 65 -4.67 14.30 -6.60
N ILE A 66 -4.34 14.77 -7.80
CA ILE A 66 -3.06 14.43 -8.43
C ILE A 66 -1.90 14.89 -7.57
N ARG A 67 -1.98 16.11 -7.06
CA ARG A 67 -0.91 16.66 -6.22
C ARG A 67 -0.70 15.82 -4.96
N ARG A 68 -1.78 15.43 -4.29
CA ARG A 68 -1.68 14.62 -3.08
C ARG A 68 -1.09 13.24 -3.37
N LEU A 69 -1.50 12.62 -4.46
CA LEU A 69 -0.97 11.31 -4.81
C LEU A 69 0.49 11.39 -5.23
N LYS A 70 0.89 12.47 -5.88
CA LYS A 70 2.30 12.65 -6.24
C LYS A 70 3.19 12.86 -5.03
N GLU A 71 2.67 13.41 -3.95
CA GLU A 71 3.43 13.51 -2.72
C GLU A 71 3.74 12.13 -2.15
N GLU A 72 2.81 11.20 -2.28
CA GLU A 72 3.00 9.84 -1.77
C GLU A 72 3.77 8.94 -2.74
N LEU A 73 3.65 9.19 -4.04
CA LEU A 73 4.29 8.40 -5.08
C LEU A 73 5.06 9.32 -6.05
N PRO A 74 6.10 10.02 -5.53
CA PRO A 74 6.73 11.10 -6.29
C PRO A 74 7.54 10.67 -7.50
N TYR A 75 7.94 9.39 -7.57
CA TYR A 75 8.85 8.95 -8.62
C TYR A 75 8.18 8.18 -9.74
N ASP A 76 6.88 8.03 -9.69
CA ASP A 76 6.20 7.21 -10.70
C ASP A 76 4.83 7.79 -11.01
N PHE A 77 4.81 8.72 -11.96
CA PHE A 77 3.57 9.35 -12.35
C PHE A 77 2.63 8.38 -13.07
N GLU A 78 3.18 7.37 -13.73
CA GLU A 78 2.35 6.36 -14.39
C GLU A 78 1.52 5.58 -13.36
N ALA A 79 2.12 5.28 -12.19
CA ALA A 79 1.38 4.62 -11.13
C ALA A 79 0.25 5.50 -10.62
N VAL A 80 0.50 6.81 -10.47
CA VAL A 80 -0.53 7.75 -10.05
C VAL A 80 -1.69 7.76 -11.06
N GLN A 81 -1.37 7.84 -12.33
CA GLN A 81 -2.40 7.85 -13.37
C GLN A 81 -3.18 6.55 -13.40
N LYS A 82 -2.51 5.42 -13.27
CA LYS A 82 -3.19 4.12 -13.25
C LYS A 82 -4.14 4.02 -12.05
N LEU A 83 -3.69 4.48 -10.90
CA LEU A 83 -4.52 4.45 -9.70
C LEU A 83 -5.80 5.26 -9.90
N ILE A 84 -5.68 6.45 -10.46
CA ILE A 84 -6.84 7.34 -10.63
C ILE A 84 -7.76 6.85 -11.75
N LYS A 85 -7.18 6.40 -12.87
CA LYS A 85 -7.96 6.13 -14.08
C LYS A 85 -8.48 4.71 -14.18
N GLU A 86 -7.74 3.73 -13.62
CA GLU A 86 -8.09 2.33 -13.80
C GLU A 86 -8.53 1.64 -12.51
N ILE A 87 -7.88 1.94 -11.40
CA ILE A 87 -8.12 1.23 -10.16
C ILE A 87 -9.23 1.86 -9.34
N ALA A 88 -9.10 3.13 -9.01
CA ALA A 88 -10.08 3.81 -8.16
C ALA A 88 -11.51 3.82 -8.71
N PRO A 89 -11.73 3.94 -10.03
CA PRO A 89 -13.10 3.92 -10.55
C PRO A 89 -13.87 2.64 -10.23
N GLN A 90 -13.17 1.53 -10.02
CA GLN A 90 -13.82 0.27 -9.68
C GLN A 90 -14.40 0.28 -8.26
N TYR A 91 -14.01 1.24 -7.43
CA TYR A 91 -14.36 1.26 -6.02
C TYR A 91 -15.14 2.51 -5.61
N ILE A 92 -15.72 3.22 -6.56
CA ILE A 92 -16.42 4.46 -6.27
C ILE A 92 -17.52 4.28 -5.22
N ASP A 93 -18.25 3.17 -5.30
CA ASP A 93 -19.35 2.90 -4.38
C ASP A 93 -18.93 2.11 -3.14
N ARG A 94 -17.64 1.82 -3.00
CA ARG A 94 -17.16 1.04 -1.87
C ARG A 94 -16.44 1.95 -0.87
N PRO A 95 -16.88 2.04 0.38
CA PRO A 95 -16.29 2.98 1.35
C PRO A 95 -14.99 2.51 1.99
N GLY A 96 -14.39 1.42 1.52
CA GLY A 96 -13.15 0.87 2.04
C GLY A 96 -13.05 -0.58 1.68
N GLY A 97 -12.01 -1.27 2.17
CA GLY A 97 -11.82 -2.68 1.89
C GLY A 97 -11.53 -2.96 0.43
N TYR A 98 -10.67 -2.14 -0.17
CA TYR A 98 -10.34 -2.28 -1.59
C TYR A 98 -9.36 -3.39 -1.87
N THR A 99 -8.69 -3.89 -0.85
CA THR A 99 -7.67 -4.92 -0.99
C THR A 99 -7.93 -6.04 0.00
N ARG A 100 -7.33 -7.20 -0.26
CA ARG A 100 -7.42 -8.32 0.66
C ARG A 100 -6.06 -8.97 0.84
N VAL A 101 -5.86 -9.56 2.02
CA VAL A 101 -4.63 -10.26 2.37
C VAL A 101 -4.88 -11.75 2.31
N ILE A 102 -4.04 -12.47 1.57
CA ILE A 102 -4.12 -13.92 1.48
C ILE A 102 -2.85 -14.49 2.11
N LEU A 103 -3.01 -15.29 3.17
CA LEU A 103 -1.87 -15.89 3.84
C LEU A 103 -1.34 -17.04 2.99
N LEU A 104 -0.02 -17.07 2.78
CA LEU A 104 0.61 -18.05 1.91
C LEU A 104 1.50 -19.05 2.67
N GLY A 105 1.55 -18.95 4.01
CA GLY A 105 2.39 -19.83 4.79
C GLY A 105 3.66 -19.16 5.26
N GLN A 106 4.73 -19.93 5.37
CA GLN A 106 6.00 -19.42 5.89
C GLN A 106 7.09 -19.57 4.86
N ARG A 107 8.04 -18.63 4.90
CA ARG A 107 9.18 -18.64 4.02
C ARG A 107 10.15 -19.73 4.46
N ALA A 108 10.70 -20.49 3.49
CA ALA A 108 11.54 -21.63 3.82
C ALA A 108 12.82 -21.26 4.55
N SER A 109 13.38 -20.08 4.24
CA SER A 109 14.69 -19.71 4.77
C SER A 109 14.66 -19.33 6.25
N ASP A 110 13.60 -18.62 6.71
CA ASP A 110 13.56 -18.08 8.06
C ASP A 110 12.21 -18.22 8.73
N THR A 111 11.31 -19.00 8.14
CA THR A 111 9.95 -19.23 8.62
C THR A 111 9.11 -17.97 8.80
N ALA A 112 9.51 -16.85 8.20
CA ALA A 112 8.72 -15.62 8.27
C ALA A 112 7.38 -15.82 7.57
N PRO A 113 6.26 -15.38 8.18
CA PRO A 113 4.96 -15.49 7.52
C PRO A 113 4.93 -14.65 6.25
N ILE A 114 4.42 -15.24 5.17
CA ILE A 114 4.32 -14.59 3.87
C ILE A 114 2.84 -14.43 3.52
N ALA A 115 2.53 -13.32 2.90
CA ALA A 115 1.18 -13.04 2.46
C ALA A 115 1.20 -12.36 1.10
N ARG A 116 0.06 -12.42 0.41
CA ARG A 116 -0.15 -11.71 -0.84
C ARG A 116 -1.25 -10.69 -0.63
N LEU A 117 -1.00 -9.47 -1.09
CA LEU A 117 -1.99 -8.40 -1.11
C LEU A 117 -2.49 -8.28 -2.53
N GLU A 118 -3.80 -8.21 -2.71
CA GLU A 118 -4.36 -8.05 -4.04
C GLU A 118 -5.64 -7.23 -3.96
N TRP A 119 -6.04 -6.70 -5.11
CA TRP A 119 -7.29 -5.94 -5.21
C TRP A 119 -8.48 -6.87 -5.13
N VAL A 120 -9.53 -6.37 -4.50
CA VAL A 120 -10.79 -7.11 -4.38
C VAL A 120 -11.58 -7.08 -5.68
#